data_2e08ac20bae537af11b453b403fc7e89
#
_entry.id   2e08ac20bae537af11b453b403fc7e89
#
_cell.length_a   1.000
_cell.length_b   1.000
_cell.length_c   1.000
_cell.angle_alpha   90.00
_cell.angle_beta   90.00
_cell.angle_gamma   90.00
#
_symmetry.space_group_name_H-M   'P 1'
#
loop_
_entity.id
_entity.type
_entity.pdbx_description
1 polymer ?
#
loop_
_entity_poly.entity_id
_entity_poly.type
_entity_poly.pdbx_seq_one_letter_code
_entity_poly.pdbx_strand_id
1 'polypeptide(L)'
;YIIESVGRYPSQLVGFAGVNPAWGDEAVREVERCAKAGLKGVGELHPDSQAFDLGDRTTMANLAEIARELSLVITTHSSEPVGHLYPGKGRTRPEVLWRFIQGFPDITVVCSHLGGGLPFYALMPEVAEGLSNVYFDTAASPFLYTPHVFPIAASLVGADKILMGSDYPLLPSRRLVLQIKDSGM
;
A
#
# COMPACT_ATOMS: atom_id res chain seq x y z
N TYR A 1 -16.68 0.91 13.91
CA TYR A 1 -15.45 1.19 14.67
C TYR A 1 -14.57 2.24 13.97
N ILE A 2 -13.99 1.99 12.76
CA ILE A 2 -13.07 2.94 12.08
C ILE A 2 -13.74 4.31 11.89
N ILE A 3 -14.95 4.34 11.33
CA ILE A 3 -15.72 5.57 11.11
C ILE A 3 -15.94 6.33 12.42
N GLU A 4 -16.31 5.65 13.49
CA GLU A 4 -16.49 6.26 14.81
C GLU A 4 -15.20 6.84 15.37
N SER A 5 -14.08 6.11 15.21
CA SER A 5 -12.76 6.56 15.66
C SER A 5 -12.32 7.82 14.92
N VAL A 6 -12.45 7.83 13.59
CA VAL A 6 -12.14 8.99 12.75
C VAL A 6 -13.08 10.17 13.10
N GLY A 7 -14.37 9.93 13.29
CA GLY A 7 -15.32 10.94 13.70
C GLY A 7 -15.02 11.54 15.09
N ARG A 8 -14.46 10.73 16.00
CA ARG A 8 -14.06 11.19 17.34
C ARG A 8 -12.74 11.98 17.33
N TYR A 9 -11.82 11.65 16.41
CA TYR A 9 -10.48 12.25 16.34
C TYR A 9 -10.12 12.72 14.93
N PRO A 10 -10.91 13.62 14.32
CA PRO A 10 -10.79 13.95 12.89
C PRO A 10 -9.50 14.70 12.53
N SER A 11 -8.84 15.32 13.50
CA SER A 11 -7.54 15.98 13.32
C SER A 11 -6.32 15.05 13.52
N GLN A 12 -6.54 13.82 13.97
CA GLN A 12 -5.48 12.89 14.33
C GLN A 12 -5.53 11.59 13.54
N LEU A 13 -6.72 11.19 13.06
CA LEU A 13 -6.94 9.92 12.38
C LEU A 13 -7.47 10.13 10.97
N VAL A 14 -6.92 9.36 10.04
CA VAL A 14 -7.45 9.14 8.71
C VAL A 14 -7.78 7.65 8.60
N GLY A 15 -8.97 7.31 8.11
CA GLY A 15 -9.42 5.94 8.01
C GLY A 15 -9.47 5.44 6.57
N PHE A 16 -9.26 4.15 6.41
CA PHE A 16 -9.45 3.43 5.15
C PHE A 16 -10.53 2.37 5.29
N ALA A 17 -11.25 2.09 4.20
CA ALA A 17 -12.29 1.09 4.13
C ALA A 17 -11.68 -0.31 3.95
N GLY A 18 -12.03 -1.26 4.79
CA GLY A 18 -11.69 -2.67 4.61
C GLY A 18 -12.73 -3.37 3.75
N VAL A 19 -12.40 -3.72 2.50
CA VAL A 19 -13.29 -4.44 1.57
C VAL A 19 -12.52 -5.55 0.86
N ASN A 20 -13.27 -6.51 0.30
CA ASN A 20 -12.69 -7.49 -0.62
C ASN A 20 -13.18 -7.17 -2.04
N PRO A 21 -12.26 -6.88 -3.00
CA PRO A 21 -12.64 -6.58 -4.39
C PRO A 21 -13.51 -7.66 -5.05
N ALA A 22 -13.31 -8.92 -4.66
CA ALA A 22 -14.08 -10.05 -5.20
C ALA A 22 -15.58 -10.01 -4.84
N TRP A 23 -16.02 -9.13 -3.94
CA TRP A 23 -17.45 -8.93 -3.64
C TRP A 23 -18.17 -8.05 -4.69
N GLY A 24 -17.47 -7.56 -5.70
CA GLY A 24 -18.06 -6.79 -6.80
C GLY A 24 -18.85 -5.58 -6.29
N ASP A 25 -20.14 -5.48 -6.65
CA ASP A 25 -21.01 -4.35 -6.29
C ASP A 25 -21.17 -4.15 -4.78
N GLU A 26 -21.03 -5.18 -3.97
CA GLU A 26 -21.07 -5.04 -2.52
C GLU A 26 -19.85 -4.27 -2.00
N ALA A 27 -18.68 -4.54 -2.55
CA ALA A 27 -17.47 -3.78 -2.23
C ALA A 27 -17.63 -2.31 -2.62
N VAL A 28 -18.19 -2.02 -3.81
CA VAL A 28 -18.46 -0.65 -4.26
C VAL A 28 -19.38 0.10 -3.29
N ARG A 29 -20.52 -0.50 -2.93
CA ARG A 29 -21.47 0.11 -1.97
C ARG A 29 -20.84 0.39 -0.61
N GLU A 30 -19.99 -0.51 -0.14
CA GLU A 30 -19.31 -0.29 1.14
C GLU A 30 -18.25 0.81 1.05
N VAL A 31 -17.50 0.89 -0.05
CA VAL A 31 -16.55 1.99 -0.31
C VAL A 31 -17.27 3.34 -0.35
N GLU A 32 -18.39 3.43 -1.08
CA GLU A 32 -19.21 4.65 -1.11
C GLU A 32 -19.70 5.07 0.28
N ARG A 33 -20.20 4.10 1.05
CA ARG A 33 -20.66 4.34 2.42
C ARG A 33 -19.52 4.87 3.30
N CYS A 34 -18.35 4.28 3.20
CA CYS A 34 -17.16 4.68 3.94
C CYS A 34 -16.65 6.06 3.52
N ALA A 35 -16.61 6.35 2.22
CA ALA A 35 -16.20 7.66 1.70
C ALA A 35 -17.17 8.78 2.14
N LYS A 36 -18.49 8.55 2.09
CA LYS A 36 -19.51 9.46 2.62
C LYS A 36 -19.33 9.74 4.11
N ALA A 37 -18.81 8.74 4.84
CA ALA A 37 -18.48 8.90 6.27
C ALA A 37 -17.10 9.53 6.53
N GLY A 38 -16.37 9.96 5.48
CA GLY A 38 -15.13 10.71 5.58
C GLY A 38 -13.85 9.91 5.47
N LEU A 39 -13.91 8.59 5.20
CA LEU A 39 -12.73 7.77 4.95
C LEU A 39 -12.07 8.19 3.62
N LYS A 40 -10.74 8.07 3.53
CA LYS A 40 -9.91 8.63 2.46
C LYS A 40 -9.27 7.60 1.54
N GLY A 41 -9.51 6.33 1.81
CA GLY A 41 -8.92 5.26 0.99
C GLY A 41 -9.55 3.90 1.27
N VAL A 42 -9.01 2.92 0.60
CA VAL A 42 -9.36 1.51 0.71
C VAL A 42 -8.12 0.72 1.07
N GLY A 43 -8.24 -0.21 1.99
CA GLY A 43 -7.14 -1.12 2.38
C GLY A 43 -6.90 -1.16 3.90
N GLU A 44 -5.88 -1.82 4.32
CA GLU A 44 -4.91 -2.51 3.45
C GLU A 44 -5.58 -3.71 2.77
N LEU A 45 -5.51 -3.78 1.44
CA LEU A 45 -5.91 -4.98 0.71
C LEU A 45 -4.84 -6.07 0.94
N HIS A 46 -5.27 -7.26 1.30
CA HIS A 46 -4.37 -8.40 1.52
C HIS A 46 -4.78 -9.57 0.62
N PRO A 47 -4.31 -9.61 -0.65
CA PRO A 47 -4.79 -10.54 -1.67
C PRO A 47 -4.79 -12.01 -1.25
N ASP A 48 -3.72 -12.47 -0.60
CA ASP A 48 -3.63 -13.87 -0.15
C ASP A 48 -4.65 -14.20 0.95
N SER A 49 -4.84 -13.33 1.94
CA SER A 49 -5.81 -13.56 3.03
C SER A 49 -7.25 -13.38 2.58
N GLN A 50 -7.49 -12.52 1.62
CA GLN A 50 -8.81 -12.21 1.06
C GLN A 50 -9.15 -13.07 -0.16
N ALA A 51 -8.23 -13.94 -0.61
CA ALA A 51 -8.40 -14.89 -1.69
C ALA A 51 -8.78 -14.26 -3.05
N PHE A 52 -8.09 -13.19 -3.44
CA PHE A 52 -8.21 -12.60 -4.78
C PHE A 52 -6.83 -12.37 -5.42
N ASP A 53 -6.78 -12.14 -6.75
CA ASP A 53 -5.57 -11.74 -7.47
C ASP A 53 -5.60 -10.23 -7.73
N LEU A 54 -4.69 -9.49 -7.12
CA LEU A 54 -4.53 -8.06 -7.34
C LEU A 54 -4.20 -7.72 -8.79
N GLY A 55 -3.48 -8.62 -9.48
CA GLY A 55 -3.12 -8.47 -10.89
C GLY A 55 -4.24 -8.82 -11.87
N ASP A 56 -5.37 -9.36 -11.39
CA ASP A 56 -6.54 -9.61 -12.24
C ASP A 56 -7.34 -8.32 -12.42
N ARG A 57 -7.25 -7.77 -13.63
CA ARG A 57 -7.93 -6.53 -13.99
C ARG A 57 -9.46 -6.60 -13.84
N THR A 58 -10.05 -7.76 -14.06
CA THR A 58 -11.50 -7.95 -13.96
C THR A 58 -11.95 -7.83 -12.49
N THR A 59 -11.27 -8.51 -11.58
CA THR A 59 -11.55 -8.46 -10.15
C THR A 59 -11.38 -7.03 -9.60
N MET A 60 -10.37 -6.31 -10.08
CA MET A 60 -10.04 -4.97 -9.55
C MET A 60 -10.82 -3.82 -10.21
N ALA A 61 -11.50 -4.06 -11.34
CA ALA A 61 -12.10 -3.01 -12.16
C ALA A 61 -13.07 -2.11 -11.38
N ASN A 62 -14.07 -2.70 -10.72
CA ASN A 62 -15.09 -1.95 -9.99
C ASN A 62 -14.51 -1.15 -8.84
N LEU A 63 -13.55 -1.75 -8.10
CA LEU A 63 -12.87 -1.06 -7.00
C LEU A 63 -11.99 0.09 -7.50
N ALA A 64 -11.27 -0.11 -8.61
CA ALA A 64 -10.45 0.93 -9.20
C ALA A 64 -11.30 2.10 -9.72
N GLU A 65 -12.46 1.80 -10.34
CA GLU A 65 -13.39 2.82 -10.83
C GLU A 65 -13.92 3.70 -9.69
N ILE A 66 -14.48 3.09 -8.65
CA ILE A 66 -15.01 3.87 -7.52
C ILE A 66 -13.92 4.63 -6.76
N ALA A 67 -12.70 4.08 -6.66
CA ALA A 67 -11.58 4.77 -6.07
C ALA A 67 -11.18 6.02 -6.88
N ARG A 68 -11.20 5.94 -8.21
CA ARG A 68 -10.96 7.07 -9.12
C ARG A 68 -12.04 8.13 -8.96
N GLU A 69 -13.32 7.76 -9.05
CA GLU A 69 -14.45 8.68 -8.95
C GLU A 69 -14.46 9.47 -7.64
N LEU A 70 -14.11 8.80 -6.54
CA LEU A 70 -14.11 9.40 -5.21
C LEU A 70 -12.73 9.92 -4.77
N SER A 71 -11.72 9.87 -5.65
CA SER A 71 -10.33 10.27 -5.37
C SER A 71 -9.77 9.59 -4.11
N LEU A 72 -9.99 8.29 -3.99
CA LEU A 72 -9.53 7.49 -2.86
C LEU A 72 -8.17 6.84 -3.16
N VAL A 73 -7.37 6.70 -2.12
CA VAL A 73 -6.09 5.96 -2.16
C VAL A 73 -6.36 4.46 -1.99
N ILE A 74 -5.70 3.62 -2.77
CA ILE A 74 -5.69 2.17 -2.53
C ILE A 74 -4.37 1.79 -1.87
N THR A 75 -4.44 1.18 -0.68
CA THR A 75 -3.28 0.60 0.00
C THR A 75 -3.34 -0.91 -0.12
N THR A 76 -2.24 -1.53 -0.52
CA THR A 76 -2.15 -2.97 -0.70
C THR A 76 -0.91 -3.58 -0.06
N HIS A 77 -1.10 -4.74 0.55
CA HIS A 77 -0.01 -5.59 1.03
C HIS A 77 0.93 -5.96 -0.11
N SER A 78 2.20 -6.07 0.20
CA SER A 78 3.20 -6.61 -0.72
C SER A 78 4.22 -7.47 0.01
N SER A 79 4.85 -8.38 -0.73
CA SER A 79 5.83 -9.32 -0.19
C SER A 79 7.05 -9.42 -1.08
N GLU A 80 8.21 -9.63 -0.47
CA GLU A 80 9.47 -9.83 -1.17
C GLU A 80 9.46 -11.18 -1.92
N PRO A 81 9.99 -11.23 -3.16
CA PRO A 81 10.10 -12.48 -3.92
C PRO A 81 11.13 -13.45 -3.34
N VAL A 82 12.05 -12.95 -2.52
CA VAL A 82 13.16 -13.69 -1.90
C VAL A 82 13.20 -13.40 -0.39
N GLY A 83 14.20 -13.94 0.30
CA GLY A 83 14.39 -13.75 1.74
C GLY A 83 13.70 -14.83 2.58
N HIS A 84 13.69 -14.62 3.91
CA HIS A 84 13.16 -15.61 4.85
C HIS A 84 11.63 -15.72 4.77
N LEU A 85 11.12 -16.84 5.25
CA LEU A 85 9.69 -17.05 5.41
C LEU A 85 9.23 -16.49 6.76
N TYR A 86 8.06 -15.85 6.76
CA TYR A 86 7.41 -15.33 7.97
C TYR A 86 5.89 -15.44 7.84
N PRO A 87 5.14 -15.48 8.95
CA PRO A 87 3.69 -15.44 8.91
C PRO A 87 3.20 -14.16 8.21
N GLY A 88 2.33 -14.30 7.22
CA GLY A 88 1.84 -13.18 6.41
C GLY A 88 2.63 -12.94 5.12
N LYS A 89 3.79 -13.59 4.89
CA LYS A 89 4.46 -13.52 3.59
C LYS A 89 3.59 -14.15 2.52
N GLY A 90 3.12 -13.30 1.61
CA GLY A 90 2.18 -13.66 0.56
C GLY A 90 2.83 -13.80 -0.81
N ARG A 91 1.98 -13.76 -1.83
CA ARG A 91 2.37 -13.86 -3.25
C ARG A 91 2.21 -12.55 -4.00
N THR A 92 1.81 -11.47 -3.32
CA THR A 92 1.71 -10.13 -3.90
C THR A 92 3.10 -9.51 -4.03
N ARG A 93 3.84 -10.00 -5.02
CA ARG A 93 5.23 -9.65 -5.31
C ARG A 93 5.29 -8.45 -6.27
N PRO A 94 6.48 -7.86 -6.52
CA PRO A 94 6.64 -6.74 -7.44
C PRO A 94 5.98 -6.92 -8.81
N GLU A 95 6.01 -8.13 -9.39
CA GLU A 95 5.38 -8.40 -10.69
C GLU A 95 3.84 -8.35 -10.63
N VAL A 96 3.23 -8.68 -9.49
CA VAL A 96 1.77 -8.59 -9.29
C VAL A 96 1.36 -7.14 -9.11
N LEU A 97 2.10 -6.39 -8.28
CA LEU A 97 1.92 -4.94 -8.11
C LEU A 97 2.05 -4.21 -9.45
N TRP A 98 3.08 -4.55 -10.22
CA TRP A 98 3.32 -3.93 -11.51
C TRP A 98 2.16 -4.15 -12.50
N ARG A 99 1.61 -5.36 -12.58
CA ARG A 99 0.41 -5.63 -13.39
C ARG A 99 -0.79 -4.79 -12.96
N PHE A 100 -1.01 -4.62 -11.66
CA PHE A 100 -2.07 -3.77 -11.13
C PHE A 100 -1.86 -2.31 -11.50
N ILE A 101 -0.65 -1.77 -11.27
CA ILE A 101 -0.28 -0.39 -11.58
C ILE A 101 -0.46 -0.10 -13.08
N GLN A 102 0.02 -0.98 -13.95
CA GLN A 102 -0.17 -0.85 -15.40
C GLN A 102 -1.64 -0.94 -15.83
N GLY A 103 -2.43 -1.74 -15.13
CA GLY A 103 -3.87 -1.88 -15.38
C GLY A 103 -4.67 -0.62 -15.03
N PHE A 104 -4.19 0.16 -14.05
CA PHE A 104 -4.89 1.31 -13.48
C PHE A 104 -3.90 2.47 -13.17
N PRO A 105 -3.25 3.07 -14.19
CA PRO A 105 -2.13 3.99 -13.98
C PRO A 105 -2.53 5.34 -13.36
N ASP A 106 -3.80 5.67 -13.35
CA ASP A 106 -4.37 6.91 -12.81
C ASP A 106 -4.83 6.78 -11.34
N ILE A 107 -4.76 5.58 -10.75
CA ILE A 107 -5.09 5.37 -9.35
C ILE A 107 -3.88 5.69 -8.46
N THR A 108 -4.11 6.40 -7.37
CA THR A 108 -3.09 6.57 -6.32
C THR A 108 -2.99 5.29 -5.49
N VAL A 109 -1.81 4.67 -5.51
CA VAL A 109 -1.55 3.39 -4.83
C VAL A 109 -0.46 3.57 -3.79
N VAL A 110 -0.66 3.00 -2.60
CA VAL A 110 0.38 2.81 -1.60
C VAL A 110 0.71 1.31 -1.54
N CYS A 111 1.93 0.95 -1.88
CA CYS A 111 2.43 -0.41 -1.76
C CYS A 111 3.12 -0.57 -0.41
N SER A 112 2.52 -1.34 0.49
CA SER A 112 3.07 -1.58 1.84
C SER A 112 4.39 -2.33 1.79
N HIS A 113 5.18 -2.24 2.87
CA HIS A 113 6.46 -2.96 3.02
C HIS A 113 7.46 -2.66 1.88
N LEU A 114 7.58 -1.38 1.49
CA LEU A 114 8.41 -0.94 0.37
C LEU A 114 8.10 -1.69 -0.94
N GLY A 115 6.82 -2.04 -1.15
CA GLY A 115 6.37 -2.71 -2.37
C GLY A 115 7.03 -4.08 -2.61
N GLY A 116 7.49 -4.76 -1.55
CA GLY A 116 8.25 -6.00 -1.70
C GLY A 116 9.55 -5.83 -2.50
N GLY A 117 10.09 -4.61 -2.57
CA GLY A 117 11.28 -4.26 -3.34
C GLY A 117 11.00 -3.65 -4.73
N LEU A 118 9.76 -3.33 -5.07
CA LEU A 118 9.41 -2.70 -6.34
C LEU A 118 10.21 -1.41 -6.63
N PRO A 119 10.56 -0.53 -5.65
CA PRO A 119 11.39 0.65 -5.89
C PRO A 119 12.73 0.36 -6.57
N PHE A 120 13.34 -0.81 -6.37
CA PHE A 120 14.62 -1.15 -6.98
C PHE A 120 14.54 -1.34 -8.49
N TYR A 121 13.35 -1.61 -9.02
CA TYR A 121 13.11 -1.69 -10.47
C TYR A 121 12.92 -0.32 -11.13
N ALA A 122 12.86 0.78 -10.38
CA ALA A 122 12.82 2.14 -10.93
C ALA A 122 14.11 2.55 -11.66
N LEU A 123 15.16 1.73 -11.63
CA LEU A 123 16.30 1.84 -12.53
C LEU A 123 15.97 1.49 -14.00
N MET A 124 14.83 0.86 -14.23
CA MET A 124 14.27 0.64 -15.56
C MET A 124 13.37 1.83 -15.90
N PRO A 125 13.66 2.60 -16.98
CA PRO A 125 12.93 3.83 -17.29
C PRO A 125 11.41 3.67 -17.37
N GLU A 126 10.95 2.58 -17.99
CA GLU A 126 9.53 2.27 -18.11
C GLU A 126 8.85 1.99 -16.76
N VAL A 127 9.58 1.44 -15.79
CA VAL A 127 9.08 1.24 -14.44
C VAL A 127 9.02 2.57 -13.71
N ALA A 128 10.09 3.39 -13.78
CA ALA A 128 10.12 4.71 -13.17
C ALA A 128 8.93 5.58 -13.63
N GLU A 129 8.64 5.59 -14.93
CA GLU A 129 7.52 6.32 -15.51
C GLU A 129 6.18 5.83 -14.97
N GLY A 130 5.99 4.51 -14.89
CA GLY A 130 4.75 3.90 -14.39
C GLY A 130 4.52 4.08 -12.89
N LEU A 131 5.53 4.47 -12.10
CA LEU A 131 5.40 4.71 -10.66
C LEU A 131 4.96 6.14 -10.29
N SER A 132 4.53 6.96 -11.24
CA SER A 132 4.15 8.37 -11.02
C SER A 132 3.09 8.57 -9.94
N ASN A 133 2.09 7.69 -9.84
CA ASN A 133 1.01 7.71 -8.85
C ASN A 133 1.19 6.66 -7.73
N VAL A 134 2.40 6.12 -7.57
CA VAL A 134 2.69 5.05 -6.61
C VAL A 134 3.54 5.58 -5.48
N TYR A 135 3.17 5.18 -4.27
CA TYR A 135 3.86 5.46 -3.01
C TYR A 135 4.23 4.15 -2.33
N PHE A 136 5.20 4.21 -1.43
CA PHE A 136 5.68 3.04 -0.70
C PHE A 136 5.74 3.36 0.77
N ASP A 137 5.22 2.48 1.61
CA ASP A 137 5.39 2.68 3.05
C ASP A 137 6.55 1.84 3.61
N THR A 138 6.97 2.21 4.80
CA THR A 138 8.07 1.56 5.52
C THR A 138 7.58 0.52 6.53
N ALA A 139 6.33 0.10 6.45
CA ALA A 139 5.73 -0.86 7.36
C ALA A 139 6.59 -2.13 7.49
N ALA A 140 6.76 -2.62 8.71
CA ALA A 140 7.55 -3.80 9.07
C ALA A 140 9.03 -3.80 8.62
N SER A 141 9.55 -2.72 8.02
CA SER A 141 10.93 -2.66 7.49
C SER A 141 12.02 -3.15 8.45
N PRO A 142 11.95 -2.93 9.79
CA PRO A 142 12.94 -3.47 10.71
C PRO A 142 13.05 -5.00 10.75
N PHE A 143 12.08 -5.72 10.21
CA PHE A 143 12.11 -7.17 10.09
C PHE A 143 12.59 -7.64 8.70
N LEU A 144 12.48 -6.77 7.68
CA LEU A 144 12.64 -7.13 6.28
C LEU A 144 13.96 -6.64 5.69
N TYR A 145 14.42 -5.46 6.10
CA TYR A 145 15.54 -4.77 5.47
C TYR A 145 16.52 -4.18 6.48
N THR A 146 17.75 -3.99 6.04
CA THR A 146 18.72 -3.13 6.77
C THR A 146 18.34 -1.65 6.61
N PRO A 147 18.79 -0.74 7.50
CA PRO A 147 18.47 0.69 7.42
C PRO A 147 18.82 1.35 6.09
N HIS A 148 19.82 0.85 5.36
CA HIS A 148 20.24 1.38 4.06
C HIS A 148 19.13 1.35 2.98
N VAL A 149 18.06 0.57 3.19
CA VAL A 149 16.94 0.49 2.25
C VAL A 149 16.28 1.87 2.05
N PHE A 150 16.19 2.70 3.09
CA PHE A 150 15.48 3.98 3.00
C PHE A 150 16.17 4.98 2.08
N PRO A 151 17.48 5.35 2.27
CA PRO A 151 18.13 6.27 1.36
C PRO A 151 18.24 5.71 -0.07
N ILE A 152 18.39 4.40 -0.24
CA ILE A 152 18.43 3.77 -1.56
C ILE A 152 17.06 3.90 -2.24
N ALA A 153 15.97 3.49 -1.59
CA ALA A 153 14.64 3.61 -2.17
C ALA A 153 14.29 5.07 -2.48
N ALA A 154 14.56 6.00 -1.56
CA ALA A 154 14.31 7.42 -1.75
C ALA A 154 15.11 8.00 -2.92
N SER A 155 16.34 7.54 -3.18
CA SER A 155 17.13 7.98 -4.32
C SER A 155 16.59 7.48 -5.66
N LEU A 156 15.86 6.36 -5.66
CA LEU A 156 15.34 5.74 -6.88
C LEU A 156 13.94 6.27 -7.26
N VAL A 157 13.06 6.45 -6.29
CA VAL A 157 11.66 6.83 -6.56
C VAL A 157 11.30 8.24 -6.08
N GLY A 158 12.17 8.91 -5.34
CA GLY A 158 11.93 10.19 -4.68
C GLY A 158 11.57 10.02 -3.20
N ALA A 159 12.11 10.89 -2.34
CA ALA A 159 11.84 10.84 -0.90
C ALA A 159 10.37 11.13 -0.57
N ASP A 160 9.70 11.93 -1.37
CA ASP A 160 8.27 12.25 -1.28
C ASP A 160 7.35 11.06 -1.57
N LYS A 161 7.90 9.99 -2.17
CA LYS A 161 7.18 8.74 -2.43
C LYS A 161 7.29 7.72 -1.28
N ILE A 162 8.16 7.97 -0.29
CA ILE A 162 8.35 7.06 0.84
C ILE A 162 7.56 7.57 2.06
N LEU A 163 6.56 6.81 2.44
CA LEU A 163 5.66 7.13 3.55
C LEU A 163 6.09 6.38 4.81
N MET A 164 6.00 7.03 5.96
CA MET A 164 6.25 6.37 7.23
C MET A 164 5.06 5.49 7.63
N GLY A 165 5.22 4.18 7.64
CA GLY A 165 4.28 3.20 8.17
C GLY A 165 4.97 2.28 9.17
N SER A 166 4.38 1.99 10.33
CA SER A 166 4.97 1.11 11.34
C SER A 166 4.45 -0.33 11.30
N ASP A 167 3.26 -0.54 10.72
CA ASP A 167 2.53 -1.80 10.83
C ASP A 167 2.12 -2.08 12.30
N TYR A 168 1.67 -1.03 13.00
CA TYR A 168 1.18 -1.18 14.38
C TYR A 168 -0.10 -2.04 14.41
N PRO A 169 -0.29 -2.99 15.33
CA PRO A 169 0.49 -3.20 16.56
C PRO A 169 1.70 -4.16 16.42
N LEU A 170 2.01 -4.67 15.22
CA LEU A 170 3.12 -5.58 15.01
C LEU A 170 4.45 -4.92 15.41
N LEU A 171 4.62 -3.65 15.07
CA LEU A 171 5.83 -2.88 15.36
C LEU A 171 5.50 -1.53 16.02
N PRO A 172 6.11 -1.21 17.18
CA PRO A 172 6.01 0.12 17.74
C PRO A 172 6.69 1.15 16.82
N SER A 173 6.01 2.26 16.52
CA SER A 173 6.51 3.32 15.62
C SER A 173 7.90 3.83 16.02
N ARG A 174 8.22 3.85 17.34
CA ARG A 174 9.55 4.24 17.84
C ARG A 174 10.68 3.41 17.23
N ARG A 175 10.49 2.10 17.07
CA ARG A 175 11.52 1.21 16.49
C ARG A 175 11.82 1.57 15.05
N LEU A 176 10.77 1.85 14.27
CA LEU A 176 10.92 2.30 12.89
C LEU A 176 11.62 3.66 12.80
N VAL A 177 11.20 4.63 13.63
CA VAL A 177 11.84 5.96 13.66
C VAL A 177 13.34 5.86 13.97
N LEU A 178 13.74 4.97 14.86
CA LEU A 178 15.17 4.73 15.14
C LEU A 178 15.89 4.15 13.92
N GLN A 179 15.30 3.16 13.24
CA GLN A 179 15.88 2.58 12.04
C GLN A 179 16.04 3.63 10.91
N ILE A 180 15.05 4.50 10.72
CA ILE A 180 15.14 5.58 9.74
C ILE A 180 16.28 6.55 10.11
N LYS A 181 16.41 6.95 11.37
CA LYS A 181 17.51 7.81 11.83
C LYS A 181 18.87 7.15 11.64
N ASP A 182 18.98 5.87 11.91
CA ASP A 182 20.23 5.11 11.73
C ASP A 182 20.61 4.93 10.26
N SER A 183 19.69 5.18 9.33
CA SER A 183 19.93 5.11 7.89
C SER A 183 20.72 6.31 7.34
N GLY A 184 20.80 7.40 8.08
CA GLY A 184 21.42 8.66 7.64
C GLY A 184 20.51 9.55 6.78
N MET A 185 19.20 9.28 6.76
CA MET A 185 18.19 10.16 6.14
C MET A 185 17.83 11.31 7.07
#